data_eebe6d79fdbb11a6b2a6c30ce15737b6
#
_entry.id   eebe6d79fdbb11a6b2a6c30ce15737b6
#
_cell.length_a   1.000
_cell.length_b   1.000
_cell.length_c   1.000
_cell.angle_alpha   90.00
_cell.angle_beta   90.00
_cell.angle_gamma   90.00
#
_symmetry.space_group_name_H-M   'P 1'
#
loop_
_entity.id
_entity.type
_entity.pdbx_description
1 polymer ?
#
loop_
_entity_poly.entity_id
_entity_poly.type
_entity_poly.pdbx_seq_one_letter_code
_entity_poly.pdbx_strand_id
1 'polypeptide(L)'
;SKSVDRVVFEHVSFQYPSADAPTLKHIDLTFKNGEKIAIVGENGAGKTTLIKLLCGLYAPTGGRILLNGKDTATIAKNSYFDLFSAIFQDYYFLPMTIQQNITASLDYDREKFDLALQKAEMYDKVYALPKGTDTLMDRNVYKDAVDFSGGEKQKLLLAKAMYKDAPILILDEPTAALDPIAENQLYLKYSELTDGKLSFFISHRLSST
;
A
#
# COMPACT_ATOMS: atom_id res chain seq x y z
N SER A 1 -9.76 -18.94 -0.26
CA SER A 1 -9.11 -17.83 -0.98
C SER A 1 -9.94 -16.57 -0.84
N LYS A 2 -9.32 -15.51 -0.31
CA LYS A 2 -9.98 -14.20 -0.19
C LYS A 2 -9.96 -13.54 -1.56
N SER A 3 -11.01 -13.74 -2.36
CA SER A 3 -11.17 -13.04 -3.63
C SER A 3 -12.02 -11.79 -3.44
N VAL A 4 -11.64 -10.70 -4.11
CA VAL A 4 -12.40 -9.47 -4.15
C VAL A 4 -12.92 -9.29 -5.58
N ASP A 5 -14.24 -9.29 -5.75
CA ASP A 5 -14.88 -9.06 -7.04
C ASP A 5 -15.13 -7.56 -7.25
N ARG A 6 -15.62 -6.86 -6.22
CA ARG A 6 -15.91 -5.44 -6.32
C ARG A 6 -15.98 -4.77 -4.95
N VAL A 7 -15.72 -3.47 -4.97
CA VAL A 7 -15.96 -2.54 -3.84
C VAL A 7 -16.88 -1.44 -4.34
N VAL A 8 -17.96 -1.18 -3.61
CA VAL A 8 -18.98 -0.19 -3.98
C VAL A 8 -19.13 0.85 -2.87
N PHE A 9 -19.03 2.12 -3.25
CA PHE A 9 -19.40 3.25 -2.39
C PHE A 9 -20.82 3.64 -2.75
N GLU A 10 -21.76 3.54 -1.81
CA GLU A 10 -23.16 3.94 -1.98
C GLU A 10 -23.44 5.20 -1.16
N HIS A 11 -23.63 6.32 -1.84
CA HIS A 11 -23.92 7.64 -1.23
C HIS A 11 -23.00 7.97 -0.06
N VAL A 12 -21.72 7.68 -0.18
CA VAL A 12 -20.77 7.86 0.89
C VAL A 12 -20.49 9.33 1.12
N SER A 13 -20.70 9.75 2.37
CA SER A 13 -20.29 11.05 2.87
C SER A 13 -19.33 10.86 4.03
N PHE A 14 -18.40 11.79 4.19
CA PHE A 14 -17.50 11.81 5.33
C PHE A 14 -17.23 13.23 5.78
N GLN A 15 -17.37 13.46 7.08
CA GLN A 15 -17.03 14.72 7.73
C GLN A 15 -16.15 14.45 8.94
N TYR A 16 -15.02 15.14 9.02
CA TYR A 16 -14.16 15.08 10.21
C TYR A 16 -14.90 15.66 11.42
N PRO A 17 -14.69 15.11 12.64
CA PRO A 17 -15.42 15.55 13.83
C PRO A 17 -15.31 17.05 14.15
N SER A 18 -14.19 17.68 13.80
CA SER A 18 -13.92 19.10 14.04
C SER A 18 -14.22 20.01 12.84
N ALA A 19 -14.73 19.46 11.73
CA ALA A 19 -14.97 20.21 10.51
C ALA A 19 -16.40 20.76 10.44
N ASP A 20 -16.58 21.92 9.80
CA ASP A 20 -17.88 22.55 9.60
C ASP A 20 -18.62 22.04 8.36
N ALA A 21 -17.92 21.31 7.49
CA ALA A 21 -18.47 20.78 6.26
C ALA A 21 -17.90 19.41 5.93
N PRO A 22 -18.62 18.56 5.17
CA PRO A 22 -18.10 17.27 4.75
C PRO A 22 -16.94 17.41 3.76
N THR A 23 -15.93 16.55 3.89
CA THR A 23 -14.84 16.42 2.93
C THR A 23 -15.28 15.67 1.67
N LEU A 24 -16.12 14.65 1.84
CA LEU A 24 -16.75 13.89 0.76
C LEU A 24 -18.26 13.92 0.97
N LYS A 25 -19.01 14.10 -0.12
CA LYS A 25 -20.46 14.23 -0.07
C LYS A 25 -21.13 13.41 -1.16
N HIS A 26 -21.96 12.46 -0.77
CA HIS A 26 -22.79 11.61 -1.64
C HIS A 26 -22.00 10.97 -2.78
N ILE A 27 -20.89 10.33 -2.47
CA ILE A 27 -20.02 9.71 -3.45
C ILE A 27 -20.53 8.31 -3.79
N ASP A 28 -20.78 8.09 -5.08
CA ASP A 28 -21.14 6.79 -5.64
C ASP A 28 -20.02 6.31 -6.56
N LEU A 29 -19.38 5.20 -6.22
CA LEU A 29 -18.27 4.63 -6.97
C LEU A 29 -18.37 3.10 -6.95
N THR A 30 -17.98 2.49 -8.05
CA THR A 30 -17.84 1.03 -8.15
C THR A 30 -16.46 0.70 -8.71
N PHE A 31 -15.72 -0.12 -7.96
CA PHE A 31 -14.41 -0.62 -8.35
C PHE A 31 -14.47 -2.14 -8.51
N LYS A 32 -13.96 -2.65 -9.63
CA LYS A 32 -14.01 -4.07 -9.97
C LYS A 32 -12.63 -4.70 -9.97
N ASN A 33 -12.57 -5.99 -9.69
CA ASN A 33 -11.33 -6.75 -9.80
C ASN A 33 -10.68 -6.57 -11.18
N GLY A 34 -9.37 -6.43 -11.20
CA GLY A 34 -8.59 -6.22 -12.43
C GLY A 34 -8.51 -4.77 -12.89
N GLU A 35 -9.28 -3.85 -12.30
CA GLU A 35 -9.18 -2.43 -12.63
C GLU A 35 -7.96 -1.77 -12.01
N LYS A 36 -7.35 -0.85 -12.76
CA LYS A 36 -6.28 0.03 -12.31
C LYS A 36 -6.83 1.45 -12.25
N ILE A 37 -7.01 1.96 -11.04
CA ILE A 37 -7.67 3.24 -10.77
C ILE A 37 -6.62 4.29 -10.42
N ALA A 38 -6.59 5.39 -11.17
CA ALA A 38 -5.77 6.54 -10.83
C ALA A 38 -6.59 7.53 -10.01
N ILE A 39 -6.08 7.92 -8.85
CA ILE A 39 -6.64 8.98 -8.02
C ILE A 39 -5.76 10.21 -8.19
N VAL A 40 -6.29 11.19 -8.91
CA VAL A 40 -5.57 12.39 -9.33
C VAL A 40 -6.22 13.62 -8.73
N GLY A 41 -5.41 14.61 -8.39
CA GLY A 41 -5.89 15.90 -7.90
C GLY A 41 -4.82 16.65 -7.12
N GLU A 42 -5.11 17.90 -6.82
CA GLU A 42 -4.25 18.70 -5.96
C GLU A 42 -4.13 18.11 -4.57
N ASN A 43 -3.04 18.46 -3.87
CA ASN A 43 -2.85 18.09 -2.48
C ASN A 43 -4.00 18.63 -1.64
N GLY A 44 -4.98 17.80 -1.36
CA GLY A 44 -6.15 18.12 -0.59
C GLY A 44 -6.64 16.93 0.20
N ALA A 45 -7.46 17.18 1.20
CA ALA A 45 -7.98 16.18 2.12
C ALA A 45 -8.78 15.07 1.44
N GLY A 46 -9.35 15.33 0.24
CA GLY A 46 -10.26 14.40 -0.44
C GLY A 46 -9.64 13.09 -0.88
N LYS A 47 -8.45 13.11 -1.50
CA LYS A 47 -7.76 11.87 -1.94
C LYS A 47 -7.39 10.98 -0.76
N THR A 48 -6.78 11.55 0.26
CA THR A 48 -6.40 10.84 1.47
C THR A 48 -7.62 10.28 2.19
N THR A 49 -8.69 11.06 2.30
CA THR A 49 -9.94 10.63 2.92
C THR A 49 -10.58 9.47 2.18
N LEU A 50 -10.61 9.52 0.85
CA LEU A 50 -11.15 8.42 0.02
C LEU A 50 -10.38 7.11 0.28
N ILE A 51 -9.06 7.17 0.30
CA ILE A 51 -8.22 6.00 0.57
C ILE A 51 -8.44 5.47 1.99
N LYS A 52 -8.52 6.33 3.00
CA LYS A 52 -8.77 5.91 4.38
C LYS A 52 -10.14 5.25 4.56
N LEU A 53 -11.15 5.72 3.84
CA LEU A 53 -12.46 5.08 3.79
C LEU A 53 -12.40 3.73 3.07
N LEU A 54 -11.70 3.67 1.94
CA LEU A 54 -11.52 2.43 1.19
C LEU A 54 -10.84 1.34 2.03
N CYS A 55 -9.78 1.69 2.75
CA CYS A 55 -9.03 0.77 3.62
C CYS A 55 -9.74 0.42 4.92
N GLY A 56 -10.85 1.09 5.25
CA GLY A 56 -11.54 0.88 6.51
C GLY A 56 -10.90 1.55 7.72
N LEU A 57 -9.92 2.45 7.52
CA LEU A 57 -9.34 3.25 8.60
C LEU A 57 -10.34 4.28 9.13
N TYR A 58 -11.22 4.78 8.27
CA TYR A 58 -12.33 5.63 8.63
C TYR A 58 -13.64 4.97 8.23
N ALA A 59 -14.68 5.18 9.04
CA ALA A 59 -16.05 4.81 8.71
C ALA A 59 -16.78 5.99 8.05
N PRO A 60 -17.60 5.76 7.01
CA PRO A 60 -18.43 6.83 6.45
C PRO A 60 -19.37 7.43 7.49
N THR A 61 -19.57 8.75 7.44
CA THR A 61 -20.58 9.43 8.27
C THR A 61 -21.96 9.35 7.66
N GLY A 62 -22.07 9.04 6.37
CA GLY A 62 -23.30 8.76 5.64
C GLY A 62 -23.05 7.75 4.53
N GLY A 63 -24.06 7.01 4.13
CA GLY A 63 -23.93 5.96 3.15
C GLY A 63 -23.20 4.73 3.69
N ARG A 64 -22.76 3.88 2.77
CA ARG A 64 -22.05 2.64 3.13
C ARG A 64 -21.08 2.20 2.04
N ILE A 65 -20.10 1.37 2.44
CA ILE A 65 -19.15 0.75 1.54
C ILE A 65 -19.40 -0.76 1.56
N LEU A 66 -19.57 -1.33 0.37
CA LEU A 66 -19.85 -2.76 0.19
C LEU A 66 -18.65 -3.47 -0.41
N LEU A 67 -18.27 -4.60 0.18
CA LEU A 67 -17.28 -5.54 -0.36
C LEU A 67 -18.02 -6.78 -0.84
N ASN A 68 -17.98 -7.07 -2.13
CA ASN A 68 -18.72 -8.19 -2.73
C ASN A 68 -20.20 -8.21 -2.30
N GLY A 69 -20.83 -7.03 -2.21
CA GLY A 69 -22.21 -6.87 -1.79
C GLY A 69 -22.46 -6.87 -0.28
N LYS A 70 -21.44 -7.06 0.54
CA LYS A 70 -21.55 -7.07 2.00
C LYS A 70 -21.06 -5.75 2.59
N ASP A 71 -21.84 -5.16 3.52
CA ASP A 71 -21.45 -3.94 4.21
C ASP A 71 -20.14 -4.15 5.00
N THR A 72 -19.13 -3.34 4.72
CA THR A 72 -17.81 -3.44 5.36
C THR A 72 -17.87 -3.18 6.87
N ALA A 73 -18.86 -2.45 7.36
CA ALA A 73 -19.09 -2.23 8.79
C ALA A 73 -19.40 -3.54 9.55
N THR A 74 -19.84 -4.59 8.84
CA THR A 74 -20.14 -5.91 9.42
C THR A 74 -18.97 -6.88 9.35
N ILE A 75 -17.86 -6.48 8.74
CA ILE A 75 -16.65 -7.31 8.58
C ILE A 75 -15.67 -6.96 9.71
N ALA A 76 -15.06 -7.98 10.33
CA ALA A 76 -14.02 -7.77 11.32
C ALA A 76 -12.86 -6.97 10.72
N LYS A 77 -12.38 -5.94 11.45
CA LYS A 77 -11.35 -5.01 10.95
C LYS A 77 -10.09 -5.72 10.45
N ASN A 78 -9.58 -6.69 11.20
CA ASN A 78 -8.38 -7.41 10.81
C ASN A 78 -8.58 -8.21 9.51
N SER A 79 -9.74 -8.83 9.35
CA SER A 79 -10.09 -9.56 8.13
C SER A 79 -10.21 -8.63 6.93
N TYR A 80 -10.72 -7.41 7.14
CA TYR A 80 -10.81 -6.41 6.09
C TYR A 80 -9.43 -5.85 5.72
N PHE A 81 -8.60 -5.50 6.70
CA PHE A 81 -7.23 -5.01 6.47
C PHE A 81 -6.33 -6.01 5.75
N ASP A 82 -6.54 -7.30 5.97
CA ASP A 82 -5.80 -8.37 5.28
C ASP A 82 -6.00 -8.36 3.75
N LEU A 83 -7.05 -7.70 3.27
CA LEU A 83 -7.35 -7.60 1.83
C LEU A 83 -6.52 -6.54 1.11
N PHE A 84 -5.76 -5.72 1.84
CA PHE A 84 -5.04 -4.57 1.29
C PHE A 84 -3.53 -4.72 1.48
N SER A 85 -2.78 -4.39 0.44
CA SER A 85 -1.37 -4.04 0.52
C SER A 85 -1.20 -2.59 0.09
N ALA A 86 -0.49 -1.81 0.89
CA ALA A 86 -0.30 -0.39 0.62
C ALA A 86 1.17 -0.02 0.64
N ILE A 87 1.61 0.75 -0.34
CA ILE A 87 2.93 1.37 -0.39
C ILE A 87 2.72 2.88 -0.35
N PHE A 88 2.96 3.47 0.82
CA PHE A 88 2.87 4.92 1.02
C PHE A 88 4.24 5.57 1.04
N GLN A 89 4.31 6.85 0.66
CA GLN A 89 5.56 7.63 0.64
C GLN A 89 6.20 7.77 2.02
N ASP A 90 5.38 7.97 3.05
CA ASP A 90 5.81 8.23 4.43
C ASP A 90 5.94 6.94 5.25
N TYR A 91 6.23 5.83 4.60
CA TYR A 91 6.38 4.57 5.30
C TYR A 91 7.73 4.51 6.02
N TYR A 92 7.69 4.17 7.28
CA TYR A 92 8.88 3.91 8.11
C TYR A 92 8.96 2.43 8.44
N PHE A 93 10.16 1.86 8.31
CA PHE A 93 10.40 0.50 8.77
C PHE A 93 10.43 0.46 10.29
N LEU A 94 9.89 -0.62 10.86
CA LEU A 94 9.87 -0.81 12.29
C LEU A 94 11.25 -1.24 12.81
N PRO A 95 11.57 -0.97 14.10
CA PRO A 95 12.84 -1.39 14.71
C PRO A 95 12.88 -2.90 14.96
N MET A 96 12.99 -3.64 13.88
CA MET A 96 13.07 -5.10 13.83
C MET A 96 13.89 -5.52 12.61
N THR A 97 14.05 -6.81 12.38
CA THR A 97 14.83 -7.33 11.27
C THR A 97 14.19 -7.02 9.90
N ILE A 98 14.99 -7.12 8.84
CA ILE A 98 14.47 -7.01 7.46
C ILE A 98 13.37 -8.05 7.23
N GLN A 99 13.62 -9.29 7.62
CA GLN A 99 12.65 -10.38 7.47
C GLN A 99 11.32 -10.05 8.15
N GLN A 100 11.37 -9.60 9.40
CA GLN A 100 10.15 -9.26 10.16
C GLN A 100 9.40 -8.06 9.56
N ASN A 101 10.12 -7.08 9.04
CA ASN A 101 9.51 -5.93 8.36
C ASN A 101 8.76 -6.34 7.09
N ILE A 102 9.27 -7.32 6.34
CA ILE A 102 8.67 -7.76 5.07
C ILE A 102 7.54 -8.74 5.30
N THR A 103 7.72 -9.75 6.16
CA THR A 103 6.74 -10.81 6.35
C THR A 103 5.71 -10.51 7.42
N ALA A 104 6.02 -9.59 8.34
CA ALA A 104 5.22 -9.27 9.53
C ALA A 104 4.95 -10.50 10.43
N SER A 105 5.79 -11.52 10.35
CA SER A 105 5.64 -12.77 11.11
C SER A 105 6.98 -13.38 11.46
N LEU A 106 7.04 -14.09 12.58
CA LEU A 106 8.19 -14.92 12.95
C LEU A 106 8.18 -16.25 12.21
N ASP A 107 6.97 -16.78 11.97
CA ASP A 107 6.74 -17.98 11.17
C ASP A 107 6.34 -17.53 9.75
N TYR A 108 7.20 -17.75 8.78
CA TYR A 108 7.03 -17.25 7.41
C TYR A 108 7.45 -18.29 6.38
N ASP A 109 6.87 -18.16 5.20
CA ASP A 109 7.22 -18.97 4.03
C ASP A 109 8.51 -18.42 3.41
N ARG A 110 9.63 -19.13 3.62
CA ARG A 110 10.95 -18.71 3.16
C ARG A 110 11.06 -18.64 1.63
N GLU A 111 10.49 -19.59 0.93
CA GLU A 111 10.53 -19.57 -0.54
C GLU A 111 9.78 -18.37 -1.10
N LYS A 112 8.62 -18.08 -0.56
CA LYS A 112 7.82 -16.91 -0.92
C LYS A 112 8.53 -15.60 -0.59
N PHE A 113 9.17 -15.54 0.58
CA PHE A 113 9.96 -14.39 1.01
C PHE A 113 11.17 -14.15 0.08
N ASP A 114 11.94 -15.20 -0.21
CA ASP A 114 13.10 -15.09 -1.12
C ASP A 114 12.66 -14.68 -2.53
N LEU A 115 11.55 -15.21 -3.02
CA LEU A 115 11.00 -14.82 -4.32
C LEU A 115 10.58 -13.34 -4.34
N ALA A 116 9.99 -12.85 -3.26
CA ALA A 116 9.63 -11.43 -3.14
C ALA A 116 10.87 -10.53 -3.18
N LEU A 117 11.93 -10.91 -2.47
CA LEU A 117 13.22 -10.17 -2.53
C LEU A 117 13.83 -10.21 -3.93
N GLN A 118 13.78 -11.36 -4.61
CA GLN A 118 14.30 -11.50 -5.99
C GLN A 118 13.53 -10.60 -6.96
N LYS A 119 12.21 -10.63 -6.93
CA LYS A 119 11.36 -9.80 -7.78
C LYS A 119 11.54 -8.30 -7.51
N ALA A 120 11.78 -7.93 -6.28
CA ALA A 120 12.09 -6.55 -5.89
C ALA A 120 13.56 -6.16 -6.14
N GLU A 121 14.41 -7.08 -6.63
CA GLU A 121 15.84 -6.85 -6.88
C GLU A 121 16.63 -6.47 -5.63
N MET A 122 16.26 -7.06 -4.49
CA MET A 122 16.94 -6.84 -3.21
C MET A 122 17.54 -8.11 -2.60
N TYR A 123 17.39 -9.25 -3.26
CA TYR A 123 17.88 -10.53 -2.75
C TYR A 123 19.39 -10.52 -2.47
N ASP A 124 20.17 -10.19 -3.49
CA ASP A 124 21.64 -10.21 -3.36
C ASP A 124 22.14 -9.17 -2.35
N LYS A 125 21.55 -7.98 -2.37
CA LYS A 125 21.90 -6.90 -1.42
C LYS A 125 21.65 -7.31 0.03
N VAL A 126 20.51 -7.91 0.30
CA VAL A 126 20.13 -8.31 1.69
C VAL A 126 20.99 -9.49 2.15
N TYR A 127 21.14 -10.52 1.33
CA TYR A 127 21.93 -11.69 1.71
C TYR A 127 23.44 -11.44 1.79
N ALA A 128 23.94 -10.37 1.16
CA ALA A 128 25.32 -9.94 1.29
C ALA A 128 25.62 -9.18 2.59
N LEU A 129 24.60 -8.74 3.31
CA LEU A 129 24.81 -8.09 4.62
C LEU A 129 25.38 -9.08 5.63
N PRO A 130 26.21 -8.64 6.59
CA PRO A 130 26.83 -9.52 7.59
C PRO A 130 25.84 -10.40 8.36
N LYS A 131 24.62 -9.87 8.66
CA LYS A 131 23.54 -10.59 9.32
C LYS A 131 22.41 -11.01 8.37
N GLY A 132 22.58 -10.78 7.07
CA GLY A 132 21.58 -11.14 6.03
C GLY A 132 20.20 -10.61 6.37
N THR A 133 19.19 -11.47 6.34
CA THR A 133 17.79 -11.13 6.62
C THR A 133 17.50 -10.79 8.08
N ASP A 134 18.42 -11.12 8.99
CA ASP A 134 18.35 -10.76 10.42
C ASP A 134 18.96 -9.40 10.74
N THR A 135 19.38 -8.66 9.73
CA THR A 135 19.88 -7.31 9.89
C THR A 135 18.77 -6.39 10.41
N LEU A 136 19.08 -5.65 11.48
CA LEU A 136 18.14 -4.72 12.09
C LEU A 136 17.94 -3.48 11.23
N MET A 137 16.74 -2.96 11.24
CA MET A 137 16.35 -1.71 10.60
C MET A 137 16.06 -0.64 11.66
N ASP A 138 16.04 0.62 11.27
CA ASP A 138 15.85 1.79 12.11
C ASP A 138 17.09 2.18 12.95
N ARG A 139 17.94 3.02 12.38
CA ARG A 139 19.17 3.55 13.02
C ARG A 139 18.88 4.48 14.20
N ASN A 140 17.67 4.97 14.35
CA ASN A 140 17.29 5.75 15.52
C ASN A 140 17.22 4.89 16.79
N VAL A 141 16.96 3.60 16.62
CA VAL A 141 16.87 2.62 17.72
C VAL A 141 18.14 1.81 17.85
N TYR A 142 18.69 1.34 16.72
CA TYR A 142 19.86 0.47 16.68
C TYR A 142 21.03 1.11 15.95
N LYS A 143 22.18 1.24 16.61
CA LYS A 143 23.38 1.84 16.03
C LYS A 143 23.96 1.02 14.87
N ASP A 144 23.79 -0.30 14.92
CA ASP A 144 24.25 -1.26 13.93
C ASP A 144 23.20 -1.58 12.85
N ALA A 145 22.08 -0.89 12.87
CA ALA A 145 21.05 -1.04 11.84
C ALA A 145 21.56 -0.59 10.47
N VAL A 146 21.10 -1.26 9.43
CA VAL A 146 21.41 -0.91 8.05
C VAL A 146 20.71 0.41 7.66
N ASP A 147 21.41 1.19 6.85
CA ASP A 147 20.87 2.42 6.27
C ASP A 147 20.73 2.23 4.75
N PHE A 148 19.53 1.98 4.30
CA PHE A 148 19.23 1.84 2.88
C PHE A 148 18.98 3.21 2.22
N SER A 149 19.32 3.31 0.93
CA SER A 149 18.93 4.46 0.12
C SER A 149 17.41 4.54 -0.03
N GLY A 150 16.89 5.70 -0.46
CA GLY A 150 15.45 5.86 -0.74
C GLY A 150 14.92 4.85 -1.75
N GLY A 151 15.67 4.59 -2.82
CA GLY A 151 15.31 3.60 -3.83
C GLY A 151 15.32 2.16 -3.30
N GLU A 152 16.29 1.82 -2.46
CA GLU A 152 16.36 0.50 -1.80
C GLU A 152 15.19 0.31 -0.82
N LYS A 153 14.81 1.34 -0.07
CA LYS A 153 13.63 1.31 0.81
C LYS A 153 12.35 1.06 0.01
N GLN A 154 12.19 1.72 -1.14
CA GLN A 154 11.05 1.48 -2.04
C GLN A 154 11.00 0.04 -2.54
N LYS A 155 12.12 -0.54 -2.90
CA LYS A 155 12.22 -1.95 -3.30
C LYS A 155 11.84 -2.90 -2.17
N LEU A 156 12.23 -2.61 -0.93
CA LEU A 156 11.84 -3.42 0.23
C LEU A 156 10.34 -3.32 0.53
N LEU A 157 9.74 -2.14 0.37
CA LEU A 157 8.28 -1.98 0.47
C LEU A 157 7.54 -2.77 -0.61
N LEU A 158 8.09 -2.80 -1.82
CA LEU A 158 7.58 -3.62 -2.91
C LEU A 158 7.66 -5.11 -2.56
N ALA A 159 8.78 -5.57 -2.01
CA ALA A 159 8.93 -6.95 -1.54
C ALA A 159 7.89 -7.31 -0.46
N LYS A 160 7.64 -6.40 0.47
CA LYS A 160 6.59 -6.56 1.49
C LYS A 160 5.21 -6.73 0.86
N ALA A 161 4.86 -5.89 -0.11
CA ALA A 161 3.58 -5.99 -0.82
C ALA A 161 3.46 -7.29 -1.61
N MET A 162 4.53 -7.72 -2.29
CA MET A 162 4.58 -8.98 -3.02
C MET A 162 4.45 -10.20 -2.10
N TYR A 163 5.10 -10.17 -0.95
CA TYR A 163 4.99 -11.24 0.04
C TYR A 163 3.56 -11.36 0.56
N LYS A 164 2.92 -10.26 0.91
CA LYS A 164 1.53 -10.25 1.39
C LYS A 164 0.56 -10.74 0.31
N ASP A 165 0.80 -10.37 -0.94
CA ASP A 165 -0.01 -10.76 -2.10
C ASP A 165 -1.51 -10.51 -1.92
N ALA A 166 -1.87 -9.35 -1.38
CA ALA A 166 -3.25 -8.97 -1.13
C ALA A 166 -4.02 -8.72 -2.44
N PRO A 167 -5.34 -8.94 -2.47
CA PRO A 167 -6.14 -8.75 -3.68
C PRO A 167 -6.38 -7.29 -4.06
N ILE A 168 -6.22 -6.36 -3.12
CA ILE A 168 -6.34 -4.91 -3.38
C ILE A 168 -5.02 -4.23 -3.04
N LEU A 169 -4.52 -3.42 -3.99
CA LEU A 169 -3.26 -2.72 -3.86
C LEU A 169 -3.49 -1.21 -3.87
N ILE A 170 -2.81 -0.52 -2.98
CA ILE A 170 -2.79 0.95 -2.92
C ILE A 170 -1.35 1.39 -3.04
N LEU A 171 -1.05 2.11 -4.12
CA LEU A 171 0.30 2.53 -4.45
C LEU A 171 0.32 4.06 -4.50
N ASP A 172 1.04 4.66 -3.56
CA ASP A 172 1.30 6.09 -3.62
C ASP A 172 2.42 6.36 -4.62
N GLU A 173 2.25 7.38 -5.45
CA GLU A 173 3.23 7.72 -6.49
C GLU A 173 4.59 7.99 -5.85
N PRO A 174 5.68 7.39 -6.39
CA PRO A 174 7.00 7.72 -5.91
C PRO A 174 7.28 9.21 -6.10
N THR A 175 7.89 9.83 -5.08
CA THR A 175 8.21 11.26 -5.11
C THR A 175 9.22 11.59 -6.20
N ALA A 176 9.34 12.89 -6.52
CA ALA A 176 10.36 13.47 -7.38
C ALA A 176 11.81 13.20 -6.93
N ALA A 177 12.04 12.44 -5.86
CA ALA A 177 13.34 12.03 -5.36
C ALA A 177 14.01 10.91 -6.19
N LEU A 178 13.25 10.22 -7.05
CA LEU A 178 13.79 9.20 -7.95
C LEU A 178 14.16 9.84 -9.30
N ASP A 179 15.30 9.41 -9.87
CA ASP A 179 15.63 9.76 -11.24
C ASP A 179 14.67 9.08 -12.24
N PRO A 180 14.56 9.58 -13.50
CA PRO A 180 13.60 9.05 -14.46
C PRO A 180 13.77 7.57 -14.78
N ILE A 181 14.98 7.05 -14.73
CA ILE A 181 15.26 5.62 -15.01
C ILE A 181 14.76 4.77 -13.85
N ALA A 182 15.08 5.16 -12.60
CA ALA A 182 14.61 4.47 -11.40
C ALA A 182 13.09 4.52 -11.27
N GLU A 183 12.48 5.65 -11.59
CA GLU A 183 11.02 5.82 -11.60
C GLU A 183 10.36 4.85 -12.60
N ASN A 184 10.89 4.78 -13.83
CA ASN A 184 10.37 3.87 -14.85
C ASN A 184 10.50 2.40 -14.43
N GLN A 185 11.61 2.01 -13.85
CA GLN A 185 11.82 0.65 -13.34
C GLN A 185 10.81 0.31 -12.23
N LEU A 186 10.53 1.25 -11.34
CA LEU A 186 9.54 1.07 -10.27
C LEU A 186 8.12 0.91 -10.83
N TYR A 187 7.74 1.68 -11.85
CA TYR A 187 6.45 1.53 -12.53
C TYR A 187 6.30 0.17 -13.21
N LEU A 188 7.36 -0.35 -13.83
CA LEU A 188 7.34 -1.70 -14.40
C LEU A 188 7.08 -2.77 -13.33
N LYS A 189 7.72 -2.63 -12.17
CA LYS A 189 7.49 -3.52 -11.02
C LYS A 189 6.06 -3.42 -10.49
N TYR A 190 5.52 -2.22 -10.39
CA TYR A 190 4.13 -2.00 -10.00
C TYR A 190 3.16 -2.63 -11.01
N SER A 191 3.46 -2.58 -12.29
CA SER A 191 2.65 -3.22 -13.32
C SER A 191 2.59 -4.73 -13.13
N GLU A 192 3.70 -5.39 -12.80
CA GLU A 192 3.73 -6.82 -12.50
C GLU A 192 2.91 -7.14 -11.24
N LEU A 193 3.09 -6.35 -10.16
CA LEU A 193 2.42 -6.55 -8.88
C LEU A 193 0.91 -6.42 -9.00
N THR A 194 0.43 -5.52 -9.85
CA THR A 194 -1.00 -5.18 -9.98
C THR A 194 -1.75 -6.06 -10.97
N ASP A 195 -1.08 -6.95 -11.67
CA ASP A 195 -1.71 -7.80 -12.68
C ASP A 195 -2.80 -8.70 -12.06
N GLY A 196 -4.00 -8.66 -12.64
CA GLY A 196 -5.16 -9.43 -12.17
C GLY A 196 -5.75 -8.97 -10.84
N LYS A 197 -5.34 -7.81 -10.32
CA LYS A 197 -5.78 -7.27 -9.03
C LYS A 197 -6.51 -5.94 -9.19
N LEU A 198 -7.28 -5.55 -8.18
CA LEU A 198 -7.80 -4.20 -8.06
C LEU A 198 -6.69 -3.32 -7.47
N SER A 199 -6.30 -2.28 -8.18
CA SER A 199 -5.21 -1.40 -7.75
C SER A 199 -5.56 0.07 -7.87
N PHE A 200 -5.05 0.84 -6.92
CA PHE A 200 -5.25 2.28 -6.81
C PHE A 200 -3.88 2.95 -6.84
N PHE A 201 -3.71 3.90 -7.76
CA PHE A 201 -2.52 4.72 -7.88
C PHE A 201 -2.87 6.14 -7.45
N ILE A 202 -2.17 6.63 -6.43
CA ILE A 202 -2.34 8.02 -5.98
C ILE A 202 -1.30 8.87 -6.68
N SER A 203 -1.75 9.82 -7.49
CA SER A 203 -0.88 10.77 -8.17
C SER A 203 -1.00 12.15 -7.55
N HIS A 204 0.15 12.71 -7.17
CA HIS A 204 0.28 14.08 -6.67
C HIS A 204 0.72 15.06 -7.76
N ARG A 205 1.02 14.56 -8.96
CA ARG A 205 1.36 15.40 -10.09
C ARG A 205 0.08 15.92 -10.74
N LEU A 206 0.00 17.25 -10.86
CA LEU A 206 -0.93 17.87 -11.80
C LEU A 206 -0.51 17.38 -13.19
N SER A 207 -1.44 16.77 -13.94
CA SER A 207 -1.22 16.56 -15.35
C SER A 207 -1.00 17.93 -15.97
N SER A 208 0.24 18.23 -16.32
CA SER A 208 0.51 19.37 -17.19
C SER A 208 -0.16 19.07 -18.53
N THR A 209 -1.29 19.68 -18.78
CA THR A 209 -1.91 19.75 -20.09
C THR A 209 -0.98 20.47 -21.05
#